data_8e863f137756e8d26c8650a9e4687402
#
_entry.id   8e863f137756e8d26c8650a9e4687402
#
_cell.length_a   1.000
_cell.length_b   1.000
_cell.length_c   1.000
_cell.angle_alpha   90.00
_cell.angle_beta   90.00
_cell.angle_gamma   90.00
#
_symmetry.space_group_name_H-M   'P 1'
#
loop_
_entity.id
_entity.type
_entity.pdbx_description
1 polymer ?
#
loop_
_entity_poly.entity_id
_entity_poly.type
_entity_poly.pdbx_seq_one_letter_code
_entity_poly.pdbx_strand_id
1 'polypeptide(L)'
;MKKLLYLSMLAITILASCNSKEKEDKAFARVSTSNNPQEMRAYLDNYFEEASPEHLVKIRKNLRVWVDDSTAYANICKTKDLATKISLENEYMEKFKDGGNHKTEISNMLAKDKKAKEELELKEQKAQEELELQ
;
A
#
# COMPACT_ATOMS: atom_id res chain seq x y z
N MET A 1 38.42 -4.89 43.46
CA MET A 1 37.25 -3.99 43.25
C MET A 1 37.06 -3.53 41.79
N LYS A 2 38.11 -3.16 41.05
CA LYS A 2 37.97 -2.70 39.64
C LYS A 2 37.40 -3.77 38.69
N LYS A 3 37.71 -5.06 38.87
CA LYS A 3 37.19 -6.16 38.03
C LYS A 3 35.69 -6.45 38.20
N LEU A 4 35.16 -6.20 39.39
CA LEU A 4 33.69 -6.35 39.63
C LEU A 4 32.89 -5.24 38.98
N LEU A 5 33.40 -4.03 38.89
CA LEU A 5 32.78 -2.90 38.22
C LEU A 5 32.62 -3.13 36.71
N TYR A 6 33.64 -3.74 36.07
CA TYR A 6 33.56 -4.08 34.65
C TYR A 6 32.54 -5.18 34.33
N LEU A 7 32.39 -6.17 35.21
CA LEU A 7 31.40 -7.23 35.04
C LEU A 7 29.94 -6.69 35.18
N SER A 8 29.73 -5.77 36.12
CA SER A 8 28.42 -5.17 36.31
C SER A 8 28.01 -4.24 35.14
N MET A 9 29.01 -3.50 34.57
CA MET A 9 28.76 -2.67 33.39
C MET A 9 28.44 -3.51 32.14
N LEU A 10 29.10 -4.66 31.97
CA LEU A 10 28.83 -5.56 30.84
C LEU A 10 27.45 -6.21 30.97
N ALA A 11 27.03 -6.58 32.18
CA ALA A 11 25.69 -7.16 32.42
C ALA A 11 24.56 -6.16 32.15
N ILE A 12 24.75 -4.88 32.46
CA ILE A 12 23.75 -3.83 32.22
C ILE A 12 23.61 -3.55 30.71
N THR A 13 24.69 -3.57 29.94
CA THR A 13 24.64 -3.39 28.49
C THR A 13 23.95 -4.56 27.78
N ILE A 14 24.13 -5.79 28.23
CA ILE A 14 23.47 -6.97 27.67
C ILE A 14 21.95 -6.94 27.95
N LEU A 15 21.54 -6.55 29.16
CA LEU A 15 20.13 -6.44 29.54
C LEU A 15 19.41 -5.30 28.77
N ALA A 16 20.08 -4.17 28.55
CA ALA A 16 19.55 -3.06 27.76
C ALA A 16 19.39 -3.46 26.27
N SER A 17 20.33 -4.21 25.72
CA SER A 17 20.29 -4.71 24.34
C SER A 17 19.16 -5.73 24.14
N CYS A 18 18.95 -6.67 25.07
CA CYS A 18 17.83 -7.62 24.99
C CYS A 18 16.48 -6.93 25.07
N ASN A 19 16.32 -5.90 25.89
CA ASN A 19 15.07 -5.15 26.01
C ASN A 19 14.77 -4.32 24.74
N SER A 20 15.78 -3.78 24.09
CA SER A 20 15.66 -3.04 22.84
C SER A 20 15.18 -3.94 21.70
N LYS A 21 15.77 -5.13 21.57
CA LYS A 21 15.38 -6.11 20.56
C LYS A 21 13.95 -6.64 20.76
N GLU A 22 13.56 -6.93 22.00
CA GLU A 22 12.20 -7.38 22.31
C GLU A 22 11.16 -6.31 21.96
N LYS A 23 11.46 -5.04 22.19
CA LYS A 23 10.58 -3.92 21.79
C LYS A 23 10.47 -3.81 20.28
N GLU A 24 11.59 -3.96 19.57
CA GLU A 24 11.61 -3.96 18.11
C GLU A 24 10.79 -5.12 17.55
N ASP A 25 10.98 -6.35 18.02
CA ASP A 25 10.24 -7.53 17.57
C ASP A 25 8.72 -7.36 17.75
N LYS A 26 8.28 -6.79 18.89
CA LYS A 26 6.86 -6.47 19.13
C LYS A 26 6.33 -5.39 18.19
N ALA A 27 7.12 -4.35 17.93
CA ALA A 27 6.77 -3.31 17.01
C ALA A 27 6.68 -3.84 15.58
N PHE A 28 7.64 -4.68 15.15
CA PHE A 28 7.62 -5.33 13.85
C PHE A 28 6.39 -6.21 13.67
N ALA A 29 6.05 -7.06 14.63
CA ALA A 29 4.87 -7.92 14.57
C ALA A 29 3.58 -7.13 14.32
N ARG A 30 3.44 -5.97 14.97
CA ARG A 30 2.30 -5.07 14.77
C ARG A 30 2.33 -4.38 13.41
N VAL A 31 3.47 -3.76 13.06
CA VAL A 31 3.57 -2.89 11.87
C VAL A 31 3.63 -3.70 10.59
N SER A 32 4.17 -4.92 10.60
CA SER A 32 4.25 -5.79 9.42
C SER A 32 2.90 -6.19 8.84
N THR A 33 1.84 -6.12 9.64
CA THR A 33 0.45 -6.40 9.24
C THR A 33 -0.42 -5.14 9.17
N SER A 34 0.13 -3.96 9.50
CA SER A 34 -0.58 -2.69 9.47
C SER A 34 -0.74 -2.18 8.04
N ASN A 35 -1.89 -1.52 7.77
CA ASN A 35 -2.13 -0.75 6.56
C ASN A 35 -1.89 0.75 6.76
N ASN A 36 -1.27 1.15 7.88
CA ASN A 36 -1.02 2.54 8.21
C ASN A 36 0.42 2.95 7.82
N PRO A 37 0.61 3.81 6.81
CA PRO A 37 1.93 4.23 6.36
C PRO A 37 2.69 5.08 7.39
N GLN A 38 1.98 5.79 8.28
CA GLN A 38 2.60 6.53 9.36
C GLN A 38 3.25 5.60 10.38
N GLU A 39 2.61 4.48 10.72
CA GLU A 39 3.20 3.46 11.59
C GLU A 39 4.43 2.80 10.97
N MET A 40 4.37 2.53 9.66
CA MET A 40 5.51 1.97 8.91
C MET A 40 6.70 2.92 8.91
N ARG A 41 6.47 4.22 8.68
CA ARG A 41 7.51 5.26 8.73
C ARG A 41 8.09 5.42 10.13
N ALA A 42 7.22 5.53 11.14
CA ALA A 42 7.65 5.61 12.54
C ALA A 42 8.48 4.40 12.97
N TYR A 43 8.14 3.19 12.50
CA TYR A 43 8.96 2.01 12.74
C TYR A 43 10.35 2.13 12.11
N LEU A 44 10.43 2.54 10.84
CA LEU A 44 11.69 2.73 10.14
C LEU A 44 12.58 3.79 10.80
N ASP A 45 11.97 4.86 11.33
CA ASP A 45 12.70 5.94 11.99
C ASP A 45 13.18 5.54 13.40
N ASN A 46 12.35 4.83 14.16
CA ASN A 46 12.63 4.53 15.57
C ASN A 46 13.49 3.27 15.79
N TYR A 47 13.48 2.34 14.84
CA TYR A 47 14.15 1.03 14.98
C TYR A 47 15.18 0.74 13.89
N PHE A 48 15.62 1.75 13.17
CA PHE A 48 16.57 1.57 12.05
C PHE A 48 17.87 0.86 12.46
N GLU A 49 18.39 1.16 13.66
CA GLU A 49 19.65 0.60 14.17
C GLU A 49 19.47 -0.76 14.82
N GLU A 50 18.30 -1.02 15.44
CA GLU A 50 18.01 -2.23 16.19
C GLU A 50 17.37 -3.34 15.34
N ALA A 51 16.68 -2.96 14.28
CA ALA A 51 15.94 -3.89 13.43
C ALA A 51 16.88 -4.75 12.59
N SER A 52 16.49 -6.01 12.39
CA SER A 52 17.16 -6.86 11.44
C SER A 52 16.99 -6.32 10.01
N PRO A 53 17.96 -6.56 9.10
CA PRO A 53 17.81 -6.18 7.70
C PRO A 53 16.52 -6.71 7.06
N GLU A 54 16.10 -7.90 7.44
CA GLU A 54 14.86 -8.55 6.94
C GLU A 54 13.61 -7.79 7.34
N HIS A 55 13.53 -7.33 8.60
CA HIS A 55 12.44 -6.50 9.10
C HIS A 55 12.36 -5.18 8.35
N LEU A 56 13.50 -4.49 8.18
CA LEU A 56 13.56 -3.23 7.45
C LEU A 56 13.11 -3.40 5.98
N VAL A 57 13.57 -4.45 5.30
CA VAL A 57 13.16 -4.75 3.92
C VAL A 57 11.67 -5.00 3.84
N LYS A 58 11.12 -5.78 4.77
CA LYS A 58 9.67 -6.08 4.80
C LYS A 58 8.83 -4.83 4.97
N ILE A 59 9.15 -3.97 5.94
CA ILE A 59 8.38 -2.74 6.19
C ILE A 59 8.53 -1.75 5.04
N ARG A 60 9.73 -1.57 4.47
CA ARG A 60 9.93 -0.72 3.28
C ARG A 60 9.12 -1.22 2.09
N LYS A 61 9.06 -2.53 1.86
CA LYS A 61 8.24 -3.13 0.81
C LYS A 61 6.76 -2.83 1.02
N ASN A 62 6.24 -3.03 2.23
CA ASN A 62 4.85 -2.75 2.56
C ASN A 62 4.51 -1.26 2.35
N LEU A 63 5.38 -0.36 2.81
CA LEU A 63 5.21 1.07 2.62
C LEU A 63 5.20 1.46 1.14
N ARG A 64 6.08 0.88 0.33
CA ARG A 64 6.12 1.12 -1.13
C ARG A 64 4.83 0.67 -1.81
N VAL A 65 4.35 -0.55 -1.48
CA VAL A 65 3.08 -1.06 -2.02
C VAL A 65 1.92 -0.13 -1.67
N TRP A 66 1.89 0.38 -0.44
CA TRP A 66 0.86 1.33 -0.01
C TRP A 66 0.92 2.64 -0.79
N VAL A 67 2.12 3.20 -1.01
CA VAL A 67 2.31 4.43 -1.79
C VAL A 67 1.90 4.24 -3.24
N ASP A 68 2.28 3.12 -3.86
CA ASP A 68 1.93 2.78 -5.24
C ASP A 68 0.41 2.63 -5.41
N ASP A 69 -0.26 1.94 -4.48
CA ASP A 69 -1.71 1.77 -4.43
C ASP A 69 -2.43 3.12 -4.34
N SER A 70 -2.06 3.94 -3.36
CA SER A 70 -2.66 5.26 -3.16
C SER A 70 -2.45 6.21 -4.34
N THR A 71 -1.28 6.13 -4.99
CA THR A 71 -0.97 6.93 -6.18
C THR A 71 -1.83 6.49 -7.37
N ALA A 72 -1.95 5.18 -7.60
CA ALA A 72 -2.78 4.63 -8.66
C ALA A 72 -4.26 5.01 -8.47
N TYR A 73 -4.78 4.85 -7.25
CA TYR A 73 -6.15 5.27 -6.90
C TYR A 73 -6.40 6.76 -7.17
N ALA A 74 -5.48 7.63 -6.70
CA ALA A 74 -5.60 9.07 -6.92
C ALA A 74 -5.59 9.44 -8.41
N ASN A 75 -4.80 8.76 -9.23
CA ASN A 75 -4.77 8.97 -10.67
C ASN A 75 -6.07 8.56 -11.34
N ILE A 76 -6.64 7.41 -10.98
CA ILE A 76 -7.95 6.96 -11.45
C ILE A 76 -9.03 7.98 -11.12
N CYS A 77 -9.09 8.46 -9.86
CA CYS A 77 -10.08 9.44 -9.42
C CYS A 77 -9.99 10.79 -10.14
N LYS A 78 -8.79 11.20 -10.58
CA LYS A 78 -8.57 12.45 -11.33
C LYS A 78 -8.86 12.32 -12.82
N THR A 79 -8.88 11.11 -13.38
CA THR A 79 -9.08 10.86 -14.81
C THR A 79 -10.53 11.09 -15.19
N LYS A 80 -10.76 11.99 -16.15
CA LYS A 80 -12.10 12.37 -16.62
C LYS A 80 -12.52 11.57 -17.87
N ASP A 81 -11.56 11.24 -18.72
CA ASP A 81 -11.82 10.44 -19.92
C ASP A 81 -12.18 9.01 -19.53
N LEU A 82 -13.40 8.59 -19.93
CA LEU A 82 -13.98 7.32 -19.51
C LEU A 82 -13.15 6.11 -20.00
N ALA A 83 -12.68 6.13 -21.22
CA ALA A 83 -11.90 5.03 -21.79
C ALA A 83 -10.56 4.87 -21.10
N THR A 84 -9.84 5.98 -20.87
CA THR A 84 -8.58 6.01 -20.13
C THR A 84 -8.79 5.58 -18.68
N LYS A 85 -9.87 6.02 -18.04
CA LYS A 85 -10.20 5.65 -16.67
C LYS A 85 -10.43 4.14 -16.52
N ILE A 86 -11.22 3.52 -17.41
CA ILE A 86 -11.42 2.07 -17.45
C ILE A 86 -10.11 1.32 -17.65
N SER A 87 -9.19 1.83 -18.48
CA SER A 87 -7.87 1.24 -18.66
C SER A 87 -7.07 1.23 -17.35
N LEU A 88 -7.00 2.38 -16.67
CA LEU A 88 -6.30 2.52 -15.39
C LEU A 88 -6.92 1.65 -14.28
N GLU A 89 -8.23 1.51 -14.25
CA GLU A 89 -8.95 0.63 -13.32
C GLU A 89 -8.61 -0.85 -13.54
N ASN A 90 -8.56 -1.31 -14.81
CA ASN A 90 -8.13 -2.66 -15.14
C ASN A 90 -6.65 -2.89 -14.77
N GLU A 91 -5.77 -1.94 -15.04
CA GLU A 91 -4.35 -2.00 -14.66
C GLU A 91 -4.18 -2.09 -13.14
N TYR A 92 -4.97 -1.31 -12.38
CA TYR A 92 -4.99 -1.39 -10.92
C TYR A 92 -5.41 -2.78 -10.44
N MET A 93 -6.50 -3.33 -10.98
CA MET A 93 -7.02 -4.65 -10.60
C MET A 93 -6.01 -5.76 -10.86
N GLU A 94 -5.22 -5.67 -11.93
CA GLU A 94 -4.16 -6.64 -12.24
C GLU A 94 -2.94 -6.45 -11.33
N LYS A 95 -2.47 -5.20 -11.15
CA LYS A 95 -1.29 -4.88 -10.34
C LYS A 95 -1.48 -5.25 -8.86
N PHE A 96 -2.68 -5.01 -8.32
CA PHE A 96 -3.02 -5.22 -6.92
C PHE A 96 -3.96 -6.41 -6.69
N LYS A 97 -3.91 -7.42 -7.56
CA LYS A 97 -4.77 -8.62 -7.49
C LYS A 97 -4.71 -9.35 -6.16
N ASP A 98 -3.55 -9.40 -5.52
CA ASP A 98 -3.32 -10.11 -4.26
C ASP A 98 -3.58 -9.25 -3.00
N GLY A 99 -3.96 -7.98 -3.17
CA GLY A 99 -4.31 -7.09 -2.07
C GLY A 99 -3.96 -5.62 -2.33
N GLY A 100 -4.96 -4.82 -2.60
CA GLY A 100 -4.88 -3.35 -2.65
C GLY A 100 -5.88 -2.76 -1.67
N ASN A 101 -5.52 -1.64 -1.03
CA ASN A 101 -6.40 -0.97 -0.06
C ASN A 101 -7.68 -0.43 -0.71
N HIS A 102 -7.63 -0.09 -2.00
CA HIS A 102 -8.74 0.47 -2.77
C HIS A 102 -9.39 -0.53 -3.74
N LYS A 103 -9.04 -1.83 -3.65
CA LYS A 103 -9.48 -2.86 -4.61
C LYS A 103 -11.00 -2.94 -4.74
N THR A 104 -11.73 -2.92 -3.63
CA THR A 104 -13.19 -2.98 -3.63
C THR A 104 -13.80 -1.74 -4.29
N GLU A 105 -13.27 -0.55 -3.97
CA GLU A 105 -13.73 0.71 -4.55
C GLU A 105 -13.49 0.75 -6.05
N ILE A 106 -12.29 0.40 -6.50
CA ILE A 106 -11.92 0.33 -7.92
C ILE A 106 -12.75 -0.70 -8.66
N SER A 107 -13.01 -1.88 -8.09
CA SER A 107 -13.87 -2.89 -8.69
C SER A 107 -15.28 -2.35 -8.94
N ASN A 108 -15.85 -1.63 -7.97
CA ASN A 108 -17.17 -1.01 -8.10
C ASN A 108 -17.17 0.12 -9.14
N MET A 109 -16.13 0.94 -9.17
CA MET A 109 -15.96 2.00 -10.18
C MET A 109 -15.88 1.41 -11.59
N LEU A 110 -15.06 0.38 -11.77
CA LEU A 110 -14.88 -0.31 -13.05
C LEU A 110 -16.19 -0.90 -13.58
N ALA A 111 -16.98 -1.54 -12.73
CA ALA A 111 -18.29 -2.07 -13.12
C ALA A 111 -19.25 -0.96 -13.58
N LYS A 112 -19.28 0.15 -12.87
CA LYS A 112 -20.09 1.33 -13.20
C LYS A 112 -19.63 1.98 -14.50
N ASP A 113 -18.33 2.18 -14.66
CA ASP A 113 -17.77 2.90 -15.80
C ASP A 113 -17.87 2.06 -17.09
N LYS A 114 -17.72 0.73 -17.02
CA LYS A 114 -18.00 -0.17 -18.14
C LYS A 114 -19.47 -0.07 -18.59
N LYS A 115 -20.41 -0.07 -17.66
CA LYS A 115 -21.82 0.09 -17.99
C LYS A 115 -22.12 1.44 -18.63
N ALA A 116 -21.53 2.52 -18.12
CA ALA A 116 -21.67 3.86 -18.70
C ALA A 116 -21.13 3.92 -20.14
N LYS A 117 -20.02 3.24 -20.42
CA LYS A 117 -19.44 3.14 -21.75
C LYS A 117 -20.38 2.38 -22.70
N GLU A 118 -20.91 1.24 -22.30
CA GLU A 118 -21.88 0.48 -23.09
C GLU A 118 -23.14 1.29 -23.41
N GLU A 119 -23.66 2.05 -22.45
CA GLU A 119 -24.83 2.92 -22.66
C GLU A 119 -24.53 4.06 -23.66
N LEU A 120 -23.30 4.60 -23.63
CA LEU A 120 -22.86 5.64 -24.57
C LEU A 120 -22.75 5.08 -25.99
N GLU A 121 -22.08 3.95 -26.16
CA GLU A 121 -21.92 3.27 -27.45
C GLU A 121 -23.28 2.91 -28.06
N LEU A 122 -24.23 2.44 -27.25
CA LEU A 122 -25.59 2.14 -27.72
C LEU A 122 -26.34 3.40 -28.19
N LYS A 123 -26.17 4.53 -27.52
CA LYS A 123 -26.76 5.81 -27.95
C LYS A 123 -26.16 6.31 -29.27
N GLU A 124 -24.85 6.19 -29.42
CA GLU A 124 -24.15 6.56 -30.64
C GLU A 124 -24.61 5.71 -31.83
N GLN A 125 -24.73 4.39 -31.64
CA GLN A 125 -25.27 3.48 -32.69
C GLN A 125 -26.69 3.85 -33.12
N LYS A 126 -27.60 4.11 -32.16
CA LYS A 126 -28.96 4.53 -32.49
C LYS A 126 -29.02 5.85 -33.23
N ALA A 127 -28.17 6.81 -32.83
CA ALA A 127 -28.12 8.10 -33.55
C ALA A 127 -27.58 7.96 -34.98
N GLN A 128 -26.62 7.04 -35.21
CA GLN A 128 -26.15 6.73 -36.57
C GLN A 128 -27.23 6.05 -37.43
N GLU A 129 -27.93 5.05 -36.87
CA GLU A 129 -29.05 4.37 -37.58
C GLU A 129 -30.15 5.35 -37.95
N GLU A 130 -30.52 6.31 -37.09
CA GLU A 130 -31.50 7.35 -37.38
C GLU A 130 -31.05 8.29 -38.52
N LEU A 131 -29.73 8.60 -38.61
CA LEU A 131 -29.19 9.42 -39.68
C LEU A 131 -29.15 8.70 -41.03
N GLU A 132 -28.95 7.38 -41.04
CA GLU A 132 -28.94 6.58 -42.27
C GLU A 132 -30.37 6.34 -42.84
N LEU A 133 -31.42 6.47 -42.03
CA LEU A 133 -32.81 6.33 -42.42
C LEU A 133 -33.42 7.62 -42.96
N GLN A 134 -32.74 8.75 -42.91
CA GLN A 134 -33.15 10.05 -43.44
C GLN A 134 -32.65 10.28 -44.88
#